data_6a2c497f8691e0a7d512d258febb4d00
#
_entry.id   6a2c497f8691e0a7d512d258febb4d00
#
_cell.length_a   1.000
_cell.length_b   1.000
_cell.length_c   1.000
_cell.angle_alpha   90.00
_cell.angle_beta   90.00
_cell.angle_gamma   90.00
#
_symmetry.space_group_name_H-M   'P 1'
#
loop_
_entity.id
_entity.type
_entity.pdbx_description
1 polymer ?
#
loop_
_entity_poly.entity_id
_entity_poly.type
_entity_poly.pdbx_seq_one_letter_code
_entity_poly.pdbx_strand_id
1 'polypeptide(L)'
;MSDQEENIRNAMEEQGQGSKQILNAIGNLNDITRQVKGGSMEMLEGSREVIQESKNLEKVTQEITGSMNEMAAGADQINIAVNRVNDLSSKNRANIDILMKEVSRFKVD
;
A
#
# COMPACT_ATOMS: atom_id res chain seq x y z
N MET A 1 -1.88 -78.19 12.05
CA MET A 1 -2.69 -77.68 10.94
C MET A 1 -3.66 -76.60 11.37
N SER A 2 -4.45 -76.78 12.47
CA SER A 2 -5.37 -75.77 12.95
C SER A 2 -4.68 -74.44 13.29
N ASP A 3 -3.47 -74.48 13.84
CA ASP A 3 -2.72 -73.27 14.22
C ASP A 3 -2.28 -72.44 13.01
N GLN A 4 -1.90 -73.10 11.92
CA GLN A 4 -1.53 -72.42 10.67
C GLN A 4 -2.74 -71.80 10.01
N GLU A 5 -3.88 -72.46 10.03
CA GLU A 5 -5.14 -71.92 9.49
C GLU A 5 -5.60 -70.70 10.28
N GLU A 6 -5.51 -70.78 11.62
CA GLU A 6 -5.83 -69.60 12.48
C GLU A 6 -4.90 -68.47 12.22
N ASN A 7 -3.60 -68.72 12.08
CA ASN A 7 -2.62 -67.63 11.79
C ASN A 7 -2.90 -67.01 10.46
N ILE A 8 -3.26 -67.74 9.43
CA ILE A 8 -3.61 -67.20 8.11
C ILE A 8 -4.87 -66.39 8.20
N ARG A 9 -5.88 -66.89 8.92
CA ARG A 9 -7.14 -66.15 9.11
C ARG A 9 -6.92 -64.82 9.81
N ASN A 10 -6.12 -64.87 10.88
CA ASN A 10 -5.79 -63.62 11.62
C ASN A 10 -5.02 -62.65 10.76
N ALA A 11 -4.08 -63.11 9.97
CA ALA A 11 -3.30 -62.30 9.03
C ALA A 11 -4.21 -61.64 7.98
N MET A 12 -5.18 -62.41 7.47
CA MET A 12 -6.14 -61.90 6.48
C MET A 12 -7.08 -60.89 7.08
N GLU A 13 -7.49 -61.07 8.34
CA GLU A 13 -8.31 -60.06 9.05
C GLU A 13 -7.53 -58.75 9.27
N GLU A 14 -6.28 -58.84 9.70
CA GLU A 14 -5.38 -57.69 9.84
C GLU A 14 -5.20 -56.98 8.52
N GLN A 15 -4.99 -57.73 7.45
CA GLN A 15 -4.84 -57.18 6.10
C GLN A 15 -6.10 -56.48 5.65
N GLY A 16 -7.28 -57.04 5.95
CA GLY A 16 -8.57 -56.41 5.67
C GLY A 16 -8.74 -55.10 6.41
N GLN A 17 -8.38 -55.07 7.69
CA GLN A 17 -8.42 -53.87 8.49
C GLN A 17 -7.44 -52.81 7.99
N GLY A 18 -6.23 -53.23 7.64
CA GLY A 18 -5.21 -52.36 7.07
C GLY A 18 -5.66 -51.73 5.74
N SER A 19 -6.33 -52.53 4.90
CA SER A 19 -6.88 -52.05 3.63
C SER A 19 -7.95 -51.02 3.85
N LYS A 20 -8.82 -51.19 4.85
CA LYS A 20 -9.84 -50.18 5.21
C LYS A 20 -9.20 -48.89 5.68
N GLN A 21 -8.14 -48.97 6.49
CA GLN A 21 -7.40 -47.80 6.95
C GLN A 21 -6.79 -47.04 5.78
N ILE A 22 -6.22 -47.76 4.81
CA ILE A 22 -5.65 -47.17 3.60
C ILE A 22 -6.73 -46.46 2.79
N LEU A 23 -7.89 -47.08 2.61
CA LEU A 23 -9.03 -46.48 1.92
C LEU A 23 -9.49 -45.19 2.60
N ASN A 24 -9.56 -45.22 3.92
CA ASN A 24 -9.92 -44.04 4.70
C ASN A 24 -8.89 -42.91 4.53
N ALA A 25 -7.60 -43.28 4.56
CA ALA A 25 -6.49 -42.33 4.33
C ALA A 25 -6.55 -41.72 2.94
N ILE A 26 -6.88 -42.51 1.92
CA ILE A 26 -7.04 -42.03 0.54
C ILE A 26 -8.21 -41.04 0.47
N GLY A 27 -9.33 -41.36 1.15
CA GLY A 27 -10.46 -40.44 1.23
C GLY A 27 -10.08 -39.08 1.85
N ASN A 28 -9.32 -39.12 2.93
CA ASN A 28 -8.82 -37.94 3.61
C ASN A 28 -7.86 -37.16 2.69
N LEU A 29 -6.98 -37.86 1.96
CA LEU A 29 -6.08 -37.21 1.00
C LEU A 29 -6.84 -36.49 -0.11
N ASN A 30 -7.91 -37.13 -0.60
CA ASN A 30 -8.77 -36.46 -1.61
C ASN A 30 -9.38 -35.19 -1.07
N ASP A 31 -9.87 -35.23 0.17
CA ASP A 31 -10.44 -34.04 0.81
C ASP A 31 -9.40 -32.94 0.98
N ILE A 32 -8.21 -33.29 1.46
CA ILE A 32 -7.09 -32.35 1.62
C ILE A 32 -6.70 -31.77 0.26
N THR A 33 -6.64 -32.59 -0.77
CA THR A 33 -6.31 -32.14 -2.14
C THR A 33 -7.32 -31.11 -2.63
N ARG A 34 -8.61 -31.33 -2.37
CA ARG A 34 -9.65 -30.35 -2.71
C ARG A 34 -9.47 -29.06 -1.95
N GLN A 35 -9.15 -29.13 -0.66
CA GLN A 35 -8.89 -27.95 0.17
C GLN A 35 -7.67 -27.17 -0.33
N VAL A 36 -6.59 -27.88 -0.67
CA VAL A 36 -5.38 -27.27 -1.22
C VAL A 36 -5.69 -26.58 -2.55
N LYS A 37 -6.45 -27.26 -3.42
CA LYS A 37 -6.87 -26.68 -4.70
C LYS A 37 -7.70 -25.41 -4.50
N GLY A 38 -8.67 -25.47 -3.59
CA GLY A 38 -9.50 -24.29 -3.25
C GLY A 38 -8.67 -23.17 -2.69
N GLY A 39 -7.76 -23.47 -1.76
CA GLY A 39 -6.85 -22.49 -1.19
C GLY A 39 -5.91 -21.87 -2.22
N SER A 40 -5.42 -22.69 -3.16
CA SER A 40 -4.56 -22.20 -4.26
C SER A 40 -5.31 -21.25 -5.18
N MET A 41 -6.57 -21.54 -5.47
CA MET A 41 -7.42 -20.64 -6.27
C MET A 41 -7.68 -19.33 -5.56
N GLU A 42 -7.95 -19.35 -4.26
CA GLU A 42 -8.08 -18.15 -3.44
C GLU A 42 -6.80 -17.33 -3.42
N MET A 43 -5.64 -18.00 -3.29
CA MET A 43 -4.35 -17.31 -3.33
C MET A 43 -4.10 -16.65 -4.68
N LEU A 44 -4.48 -17.31 -5.76
CA LEU A 44 -4.34 -16.74 -7.11
C LEU A 44 -5.19 -15.50 -7.25
N GLU A 45 -6.43 -15.56 -6.78
CA GLU A 45 -7.35 -14.43 -6.80
C GLU A 45 -6.83 -13.27 -5.94
N GLY A 46 -6.37 -13.59 -4.72
CA GLY A 46 -5.73 -12.61 -3.83
C GLY A 46 -4.50 -11.96 -4.44
N SER A 47 -3.69 -12.74 -5.14
CA SER A 47 -2.50 -12.23 -5.84
C SER A 47 -2.88 -11.24 -6.94
N ARG A 48 -3.96 -11.51 -7.67
CA ARG A 48 -4.48 -10.59 -8.69
C ARG A 48 -4.94 -9.28 -8.07
N GLU A 49 -5.62 -9.36 -6.93
CA GLU A 49 -6.04 -8.17 -6.19
C GLU A 49 -4.84 -7.34 -5.72
N VAL A 50 -3.81 -8.00 -5.19
CA VAL A 50 -2.57 -7.33 -4.77
C VAL A 50 -1.91 -6.62 -5.96
N ILE A 51 -1.84 -7.28 -7.12
CA ILE A 51 -1.28 -6.66 -8.33
C ILE A 51 -2.10 -5.44 -8.74
N GLN A 52 -3.42 -5.54 -8.68
CA GLN A 52 -4.31 -4.43 -9.01
C GLN A 52 -4.12 -3.26 -8.05
N GLU A 53 -4.06 -3.52 -6.76
CA GLU A 53 -3.80 -2.50 -5.74
C GLU A 53 -2.42 -1.89 -5.89
N SER A 54 -1.42 -2.67 -6.27
CA SER A 54 -0.07 -2.17 -6.55
C SER A 54 -0.07 -1.17 -7.70
N LYS A 55 -0.84 -1.45 -8.75
CA LYS A 55 -1.02 -0.51 -9.88
C LYS A 55 -1.70 0.77 -9.43
N ASN A 56 -2.71 0.65 -8.58
CA ASN A 56 -3.40 1.80 -8.01
C ASN A 56 -2.46 2.66 -7.16
N LEU A 57 -1.63 2.02 -6.34
CA LEU A 57 -0.61 2.71 -5.54
C LEU A 57 0.39 3.46 -6.43
N GLU A 58 0.82 2.83 -7.51
CA GLU A 58 1.73 3.46 -8.47
C GLU A 58 1.11 4.73 -9.05
N LYS A 59 -0.15 4.66 -9.43
CA LYS A 59 -0.91 5.80 -9.94
C LYS A 59 -1.03 6.92 -8.90
N VAL A 60 -1.38 6.57 -7.67
CA VAL A 60 -1.49 7.54 -6.56
C VAL A 60 -0.12 8.16 -6.29
N THR A 61 0.95 7.39 -6.32
CA THR A 61 2.32 7.89 -6.14
C THR A 61 2.68 8.91 -7.22
N GLN A 62 2.31 8.66 -8.47
CA GLN A 62 2.53 9.62 -9.57
C GLN A 62 1.73 10.90 -9.34
N GLU A 63 0.49 10.79 -8.88
CA GLU A 63 -0.35 11.94 -8.57
C GLU A 63 0.26 12.76 -7.42
N ILE A 64 0.75 12.11 -6.38
CA ILE A 64 1.41 12.77 -5.25
C ILE A 64 2.67 13.48 -5.73
N THR A 65 3.48 12.85 -6.56
CA THR A 65 4.68 13.47 -7.13
C THR A 65 4.33 14.72 -7.92
N GLY A 66 3.28 14.65 -8.74
CA GLY A 66 2.78 15.80 -9.48
C GLY A 66 2.34 16.93 -8.57
N SER A 67 1.59 16.60 -7.52
CA SER A 67 1.14 17.59 -6.52
C SER A 67 2.30 18.23 -5.79
N MET A 68 3.32 17.46 -5.44
CA MET A 68 4.52 17.98 -4.77
C MET A 68 5.29 18.94 -5.68
N ASN A 69 5.37 18.65 -6.98
CA ASN A 69 5.97 19.54 -7.95
C ASN A 69 5.19 20.86 -8.07
N GLU A 70 3.87 20.78 -8.06
CA GLU A 70 3.02 21.95 -8.06
C GLU A 70 3.21 22.77 -6.78
N MET A 71 3.31 22.11 -5.63
CA MET A 71 3.58 22.77 -4.35
C MET A 71 4.92 23.50 -4.37
N ALA A 72 5.96 22.88 -4.92
CA ALA A 72 7.28 23.48 -5.03
C ALA A 72 7.23 24.72 -5.91
N ALA A 73 6.53 24.65 -7.04
CA ALA A 73 6.34 25.81 -7.92
C ALA A 73 5.55 26.93 -7.21
N GLY A 74 4.51 26.54 -6.45
CA GLY A 74 3.73 27.49 -5.66
C GLY A 74 4.58 28.17 -4.57
N ALA A 75 5.44 27.42 -3.91
CA ALA A 75 6.35 27.98 -2.90
C ALA A 75 7.32 28.99 -3.51
N ASP A 76 7.83 28.73 -4.70
CA ASP A 76 8.67 29.67 -5.43
C ASP A 76 7.92 30.96 -5.74
N GLN A 77 6.67 30.87 -6.18
CA GLN A 77 5.82 32.02 -6.45
C GLN A 77 5.57 32.84 -5.18
N ILE A 78 5.36 32.17 -4.05
CA ILE A 78 5.19 32.85 -2.75
C ILE A 78 6.46 33.60 -2.39
N ASN A 79 7.63 33.00 -2.57
CA ASN A 79 8.91 33.65 -2.31
C ASN A 79 9.09 34.91 -3.16
N ILE A 80 8.75 34.83 -4.44
CA ILE A 80 8.79 35.98 -5.35
C ILE A 80 7.84 37.05 -4.86
N ALA A 81 6.63 36.69 -4.47
CA ALA A 81 5.62 37.66 -3.95
C ALA A 81 6.10 38.31 -2.65
N VAL A 82 6.69 37.57 -1.73
CA VAL A 82 7.25 38.08 -0.48
C VAL A 82 8.35 39.13 -0.77
N ASN A 83 9.25 38.82 -1.71
CA ASN A 83 10.32 39.70 -2.11
C ASN A 83 9.75 41.01 -2.71
N ARG A 84 8.69 40.90 -3.51
CA ARG A 84 8.00 42.09 -4.06
C ARG A 84 7.36 42.95 -2.97
N VAL A 85 6.74 42.33 -1.99
CA VAL A 85 6.14 43.00 -0.84
C VAL A 85 7.24 43.73 -0.06
N ASN A 86 8.38 43.11 0.16
CA ASN A 86 9.53 43.69 0.84
C ASN A 86 10.03 44.92 0.09
N ASP A 87 10.16 44.83 -1.24
CA ASP A 87 10.58 45.96 -2.09
C ASP A 87 9.59 47.10 -2.04
N LEU A 88 8.29 46.80 -2.12
CA LEU A 88 7.24 47.80 -2.01
C LEU A 88 7.21 48.48 -0.64
N SER A 89 7.44 47.70 0.42
CA SER A 89 7.53 48.24 1.78
C SER A 89 8.71 49.19 1.92
N SER A 90 9.87 48.86 1.33
CA SER A 90 11.04 49.76 1.32
C SER A 90 10.76 51.03 0.56
N LYS A 91 10.12 50.95 -0.61
CA LYS A 91 9.72 52.14 -1.40
C LYS A 91 8.73 53.01 -0.66
N ASN A 92 7.76 52.38 0.02
CA ASN A 92 6.78 53.10 0.82
C ASN A 92 7.45 53.85 1.96
N ARG A 93 8.41 53.26 2.66
CA ARG A 93 9.18 53.94 3.71
C ARG A 93 9.91 55.15 3.16
N ALA A 94 10.60 54.96 2.01
CA ALA A 94 11.32 56.07 1.38
C ALA A 94 10.36 57.20 0.98
N ASN A 95 9.18 56.85 0.45
CA ASN A 95 8.16 57.84 0.06
C ASN A 95 7.61 58.56 1.27
N ILE A 96 7.38 57.84 2.38
CA ILE A 96 6.91 58.44 3.62
C ILE A 96 7.95 59.42 4.17
N ASP A 97 9.23 59.06 4.16
CA ASP A 97 10.32 59.91 4.60
C ASP A 97 10.38 61.19 3.76
N ILE A 98 10.25 61.09 2.43
CA ILE A 98 10.21 62.25 1.53
C ILE A 98 9.02 63.16 1.88
N LEU A 99 7.86 62.52 2.08
CA LEU A 99 6.63 63.26 2.43
C LEU A 99 6.77 63.98 3.75
N MET A 100 7.35 63.36 4.74
CA MET A 100 7.61 63.94 6.06
C MET A 100 8.53 65.17 5.96
N LYS A 101 9.59 65.04 5.18
CA LYS A 101 10.51 66.15 4.94
C LYS A 101 9.81 67.34 4.26
N GLU A 102 8.97 67.09 3.26
CA GLU A 102 8.20 68.11 2.55
C GLU A 102 7.21 68.79 3.46
N VAL A 103 6.50 67.99 4.30
CA VAL A 103 5.56 68.54 5.28
C VAL A 103 6.29 69.41 6.30
N SER A 104 7.48 68.98 6.76
CA SER A 104 8.31 69.81 7.67
C SER A 104 8.73 71.12 7.04
N ARG A 105 9.09 71.04 5.75
CA ARG A 105 9.42 72.28 4.98
C ARG A 105 8.24 73.26 4.96
N PHE A 106 7.05 72.79 4.71
CA PHE A 106 5.83 73.58 4.69
C PHE A 106 5.52 74.17 6.04
N LYS A 107 5.79 73.50 7.12
CA LYS A 107 5.55 73.98 8.49
C LYS A 107 6.50 75.10 8.90
N VAL A 108 7.72 75.09 8.39
CA VAL A 108 8.76 76.04 8.74
C VAL A 108 8.56 77.43 8.00
N ASP A 109 8.01 77.30 6.81
CA ASP A 109 7.68 78.47 5.99
C ASP A 109 6.31 79.03 6.38
#